data_4983b091d7d64d3fcfa6bcf9206ac15d
#
_entry.id   4983b091d7d64d3fcfa6bcf9206ac15d
#
_cell.length_a   1.000
_cell.length_b   1.000
_cell.length_c   1.000
_cell.angle_alpha   90.00
_cell.angle_beta   90.00
_cell.angle_gamma   90.00
#
_symmetry.space_group_name_H-M   'P 1'
#
loop_
_entity.id
_entity.type
_entity.pdbx_description
1 polymer ?
#
loop_
_entity_poly.entity_id
_entity_poly.type
_entity_poly.pdbx_seq_one_letter_code
_entity_poly.pdbx_strand_id
1 'polypeptide(L)'
;MADVYYAVAGHPVNHSLSPVLVNIVAQYVSNQLTAGQRFKVIQTDLVDAKYIQDALAWGYVKFIPDAVNWNLTGAPFGKFRNKALMQKVLESTSEITESFAGLSREKFSSISASLPFSAKVNLPTKSFTEEIWINLTSPLKHQLKSEAVVDFNESSLIESVNTLRWDGFGWWSSNVDGSGVARVAQYFGIEISQGAVLGIIGGGGAARSTAHTWQQLGGKVKILGGKRDLSDFEWLKPTELNDRVCDFFVNFDDDIVPDDIEVTGFVLNSKYHNVSGEHEDRVAAVTGEVIDGRWLLAAQHLENWSQLWAPQHADLLPPLDLLISMLIVAESTLASYS
;
A
#
# COMPACT_ATOMS: atom_id res chain seq x y z
N MET A 1 0.91 24.95 -5.78
CA MET A 1 1.12 24.10 -4.59
C MET A 1 -0.24 23.56 -4.24
N ALA A 2 -0.38 22.25 -4.11
CA ALA A 2 -1.64 21.64 -3.67
C ALA A 2 -1.55 21.28 -2.18
N ASP A 3 -2.58 21.62 -1.44
CA ASP A 3 -2.77 21.17 -0.07
C ASP A 3 -3.48 19.82 -0.09
N VAL A 4 -2.85 18.80 0.46
CA VAL A 4 -3.36 17.42 0.44
C VAL A 4 -3.91 17.07 1.82
N TYR A 5 -5.16 16.60 1.81
CA TYR A 5 -5.80 15.97 2.97
C TYR A 5 -5.78 14.46 2.75
N TYR A 6 -5.15 13.75 3.65
CA TYR A 6 -4.99 12.31 3.54
C TYR A 6 -5.70 11.56 4.65
N ALA A 7 -6.32 10.44 4.32
CA ALA A 7 -6.79 9.48 5.29
C ALA A 7 -6.57 8.04 4.88
N VAL A 8 -6.47 7.17 5.86
CA VAL A 8 -6.74 5.75 5.70
C VAL A 8 -8.02 5.41 6.44
N ALA A 9 -8.97 4.79 5.74
CA ALA A 9 -10.29 4.45 6.25
C ALA A 9 -10.53 2.94 6.26
N GLY A 10 -11.13 2.42 7.32
CA GLY A 10 -11.48 1.02 7.51
C GLY A 10 -11.76 0.69 8.97
N HIS A 11 -11.96 -0.61 9.28
CA HIS A 11 -12.25 -1.05 10.64
C HIS A 11 -11.67 -2.45 10.94
N PRO A 12 -10.80 -2.59 11.93
CA PRO A 12 -10.09 -1.53 12.65
C PRO A 12 -8.98 -0.92 11.77
N VAL A 13 -8.74 0.38 11.90
CA VAL A 13 -7.74 1.08 11.06
C VAL A 13 -6.54 1.58 11.85
N ASN A 14 -6.67 1.60 13.12
CA ASN A 14 -5.74 2.24 14.06
C ASN A 14 -4.30 1.71 14.06
N HIS A 15 -4.05 0.51 13.54
CA HIS A 15 -2.72 -0.09 13.43
C HIS A 15 -1.99 0.33 12.15
N SER A 16 -2.64 1.09 11.27
CA SER A 16 -2.10 1.40 9.94
C SER A 16 -0.84 2.27 10.02
N LEU A 17 0.19 1.89 9.25
CA LEU A 17 1.41 2.65 9.00
C LEU A 17 1.28 3.61 7.80
N SER A 18 0.17 3.55 7.09
CA SER A 18 -0.09 4.38 5.91
C SER A 18 0.06 5.89 6.17
N PRO A 19 -0.39 6.46 7.31
CA PRO A 19 -0.14 7.86 7.63
C PRO A 19 1.35 8.23 7.65
N VAL A 20 2.18 7.35 8.18
CA VAL A 20 3.64 7.57 8.22
C VAL A 20 4.21 7.53 6.80
N LEU A 21 3.86 6.51 6.03
CA LEU A 21 4.36 6.33 4.66
C LEU A 21 3.99 7.48 3.73
N VAL A 22 2.75 7.95 3.75
CA VAL A 22 2.34 9.07 2.88
C VAL A 22 3.14 10.33 3.20
N ASN A 23 3.42 10.59 4.47
CA ASN A 23 4.20 11.77 4.88
C ASN A 23 5.68 11.63 4.53
N ILE A 24 6.29 10.45 4.72
CA ILE A 24 7.67 10.18 4.30
C ILE A 24 7.82 10.41 2.79
N VAL A 25 6.95 9.82 1.97
CA VAL A 25 7.01 9.98 0.51
C VAL A 25 6.78 11.44 0.11
N ALA A 26 5.79 12.10 0.71
CA ALA A 26 5.51 13.51 0.47
C ALA A 26 6.73 14.39 0.75
N GLN A 27 7.39 14.20 1.88
CA GLN A 27 8.57 14.95 2.26
C GLN A 27 9.75 14.64 1.33
N TYR A 28 9.99 13.35 1.04
CA TYR A 28 11.06 12.93 0.14
C TYR A 28 10.93 13.55 -1.25
N VAL A 29 9.75 13.51 -1.84
CA VAL A 29 9.48 14.11 -3.16
C VAL A 29 9.55 15.63 -3.08
N SER A 30 8.96 16.25 -2.06
CA SER A 30 8.97 17.70 -1.91
C SER A 30 10.37 18.30 -1.78
N ASN A 31 11.30 17.58 -1.18
CA ASN A 31 12.70 18.02 -1.08
C ASN A 31 13.43 18.09 -2.43
N GLN A 32 12.91 17.40 -3.45
CA GLN A 32 13.46 17.41 -4.81
C GLN A 32 12.77 18.43 -5.73
N LEU A 33 11.66 19.04 -5.30
CA LEU A 33 10.87 19.96 -6.08
C LEU A 33 11.25 21.42 -5.81
N THR A 34 11.11 22.27 -6.85
CA THR A 34 11.19 23.72 -6.68
C THR A 34 10.01 24.22 -5.84
N ALA A 35 10.18 25.36 -5.18
CA ALA A 35 9.17 25.91 -4.27
C ALA A 35 7.76 26.05 -4.89
N GLY A 36 7.68 26.36 -6.20
CA GLY A 36 6.38 26.49 -6.89
C GLY A 36 5.67 25.17 -7.23
N GLN A 37 6.39 24.06 -7.20
CA GLN A 37 5.87 22.72 -7.54
C GLN A 37 5.57 21.88 -6.30
N ARG A 38 5.97 22.32 -5.11
CA ARG A 38 5.79 21.57 -3.86
C ARG A 38 4.30 21.37 -3.56
N PHE A 39 3.98 20.23 -3.04
CA PHE A 39 2.70 19.93 -2.39
C PHE A 39 2.94 19.69 -0.91
N LYS A 40 1.90 19.81 -0.11
CA LYS A 40 1.98 19.61 1.33
C LYS A 40 0.83 18.73 1.79
N VAL A 41 1.16 17.66 2.48
CA VAL A 41 0.16 16.90 3.24
C VAL A 41 -0.10 17.70 4.53
N ILE A 42 -1.25 18.39 4.56
CA ILE A 42 -1.58 19.31 5.67
C ILE A 42 -2.37 18.63 6.78
N GLN A 43 -3.01 17.52 6.45
CA GLN A 43 -3.76 16.72 7.42
C GLN A 43 -3.63 15.26 7.08
N THR A 44 -3.49 14.43 8.12
CA THR A 44 -3.37 12.98 7.99
C THR A 44 -4.19 12.31 9.08
N ASP A 45 -5.20 11.54 8.68
CA ASP A 45 -6.17 10.97 9.60
C ASP A 45 -6.29 9.44 9.48
N LEU A 46 -6.70 8.83 10.60
CA LEU A 46 -7.17 7.44 10.68
C LEU A 46 -8.70 7.49 10.87
N VAL A 47 -9.44 7.06 9.86
CA VAL A 47 -10.91 7.08 9.86
C VAL A 47 -11.43 5.69 10.18
N ASP A 48 -11.86 5.48 11.41
CA ASP A 48 -12.47 4.21 11.82
C ASP A 48 -13.89 4.12 11.25
N ALA A 49 -14.00 3.47 10.08
CA ALA A 49 -15.22 3.41 9.30
C ALA A 49 -15.60 1.96 8.94
N LYS A 50 -16.84 1.60 9.17
CA LYS A 50 -17.43 0.32 8.71
C LYS A 50 -18.16 0.45 7.38
N TYR A 51 -18.51 1.67 7.00
CA TYR A 51 -19.27 1.99 5.78
C TYR A 51 -18.50 2.99 4.93
N ILE A 52 -18.56 2.80 3.62
CA ILE A 52 -17.87 3.68 2.65
C ILE A 52 -18.36 5.13 2.74
N GLN A 53 -19.61 5.33 3.14
CA GLN A 53 -20.20 6.66 3.34
C GLN A 53 -19.43 7.47 4.39
N ASP A 54 -18.94 6.83 5.45
CA ASP A 54 -18.20 7.52 6.51
C ASP A 54 -16.83 8.01 5.99
N ALA A 55 -16.17 7.19 5.16
CA ALA A 55 -14.91 7.58 4.52
C ALA A 55 -15.10 8.74 3.53
N LEU A 56 -16.16 8.68 2.72
CA LEU A 56 -16.49 9.76 1.78
C LEU A 56 -16.93 11.04 2.52
N ALA A 57 -17.71 10.90 3.60
CA ALA A 57 -18.11 12.04 4.43
C ALA A 57 -16.87 12.75 5.02
N TRP A 58 -15.88 11.99 5.50
CA TRP A 58 -14.61 12.58 5.92
C TRP A 58 -13.96 13.37 4.77
N GLY A 59 -13.97 12.85 3.57
CA GLY A 59 -13.42 13.54 2.41
C GLY A 59 -14.04 14.94 2.19
N TYR A 60 -15.33 15.12 2.49
CA TYR A 60 -15.99 16.42 2.37
C TYR A 60 -15.72 17.34 3.56
N VAL A 61 -15.76 16.81 4.79
CA VAL A 61 -15.72 17.65 6.00
C VAL A 61 -14.31 17.72 6.61
N LYS A 62 -13.42 16.76 6.28
CA LYS A 62 -12.03 16.69 6.76
C LYS A 62 -11.94 16.71 8.30
N PHE A 63 -12.92 16.09 8.96
CA PHE A 63 -13.08 16.10 10.40
C PHE A 63 -13.42 14.72 10.93
N ILE A 64 -12.78 14.35 12.03
CA ILE A 64 -13.05 13.12 12.78
C ILE A 64 -13.66 13.55 14.12
N PRO A 65 -14.85 13.06 14.50
CA PRO A 65 -15.40 13.31 15.81
C PRO A 65 -14.43 12.86 16.92
N ASP A 66 -14.40 13.59 18.03
CA ASP A 66 -13.53 13.30 19.18
C ASP A 66 -13.75 11.91 19.83
N ALA A 67 -14.86 11.26 19.50
CA ALA A 67 -15.19 9.92 19.96
C ALA A 67 -14.31 8.80 19.35
N VAL A 68 -13.48 9.11 18.35
CA VAL A 68 -12.55 8.13 17.81
C VAL A 68 -11.47 7.82 18.86
N ASN A 69 -11.54 6.62 19.40
CA ASN A 69 -10.58 6.18 20.39
C ASN A 69 -9.24 5.85 19.71
N TRP A 70 -8.29 6.74 19.80
CA TRP A 70 -6.93 6.54 19.32
C TRP A 70 -6.11 5.56 20.17
N ASN A 71 -6.65 5.15 21.33
CA ASN A 71 -6.03 4.13 22.17
C ASN A 71 -6.40 2.76 21.66
N LEU A 72 -5.43 2.09 21.08
CA LEU A 72 -5.62 0.82 20.43
C LEU A 72 -5.35 -0.35 21.35
N THR A 73 -6.41 -1.04 21.65
CA THR A 73 -6.33 -2.40 22.19
C THR A 73 -6.28 -3.37 21.01
N GLY A 74 -5.27 -4.24 21.00
CA GLY A 74 -5.18 -5.34 20.03
C GLY A 74 -4.50 -5.04 18.69
N ALA A 75 -3.90 -3.86 18.53
CA ALA A 75 -3.05 -3.61 17.37
C ALA A 75 -1.75 -4.42 17.42
N PRO A 76 -1.21 -4.88 16.28
CA PRO A 76 0.07 -5.60 16.21
C PRO A 76 1.25 -4.85 16.86
N PHE A 77 1.12 -3.54 16.95
CA PHE A 77 2.12 -2.64 17.53
C PHE A 77 1.80 -2.21 18.96
N GLY A 78 0.86 -2.89 19.62
CA GLY A 78 0.46 -2.60 20.99
C GLY A 78 -0.34 -1.32 21.16
N LYS A 79 -0.53 -0.91 22.41
CA LYS A 79 -1.38 0.19 22.86
C LYS A 79 -0.86 1.60 22.55
N PHE A 80 0.18 1.76 21.75
CA PHE A 80 0.96 3.00 21.66
C PHE A 80 0.60 3.92 20.51
N ARG A 81 -0.31 3.55 19.63
CA ARG A 81 -0.73 4.43 18.56
C ARG A 81 -1.87 5.32 18.99
N ASN A 82 -1.56 6.25 19.85
CA ASN A 82 -2.46 7.36 20.11
C ASN A 82 -2.15 8.53 19.16
N LYS A 83 -3.07 9.47 19.05
CA LYS A 83 -2.96 10.64 18.19
C LYS A 83 -1.69 11.45 18.46
N ALA A 84 -1.29 11.60 19.71
CA ALA A 84 -0.11 12.36 20.09
C ALA A 84 1.20 11.69 19.64
N LEU A 85 1.30 10.36 19.76
CA LEU A 85 2.46 9.60 19.26
C LEU A 85 2.55 9.64 17.75
N MET A 86 1.43 9.44 17.05
CA MET A 86 1.40 9.56 15.59
C MET A 86 1.84 10.96 15.16
N GLN A 87 1.34 12.00 15.81
CA GLN A 87 1.72 13.37 15.52
C GLN A 87 3.24 13.59 15.66
N LYS A 88 3.86 13.09 16.73
CA LYS A 88 5.32 13.18 16.91
C LYS A 88 6.10 12.51 15.79
N VAL A 89 5.65 11.32 15.33
CA VAL A 89 6.29 10.63 14.21
C VAL A 89 6.11 11.40 12.91
N LEU A 90 4.93 11.97 12.67
CA LEU A 90 4.70 12.80 11.49
C LEU A 90 5.59 14.05 11.51
N GLU A 91 5.80 14.66 12.67
CA GLU A 91 6.73 15.79 12.85
C GLU A 91 8.19 15.38 12.58
N SER A 92 8.57 14.15 12.93
CA SER A 92 9.94 13.64 12.70
C SER A 92 10.19 13.19 11.24
N THR A 93 9.20 13.11 10.37
CA THR A 93 9.39 12.63 8.99
C THR A 93 10.36 13.47 8.17
N SER A 94 10.47 14.78 8.46
CA SER A 94 11.45 15.66 7.82
C SER A 94 12.88 15.24 8.17
N GLU A 95 13.15 15.07 9.47
CA GLU A 95 14.47 14.65 9.98
C GLU A 95 14.84 13.26 9.46
N ILE A 96 13.88 12.32 9.46
CA ILE A 96 14.07 10.99 8.90
C ILE A 96 14.47 11.09 7.43
N THR A 97 13.73 11.85 6.64
CA THR A 97 14.00 11.98 5.20
C THR A 97 15.36 12.64 4.95
N GLU A 98 15.71 13.66 5.72
CA GLU A 98 16.98 14.36 5.63
C GLU A 98 18.16 13.45 6.00
N SER A 99 18.00 12.55 6.97
CA SER A 99 19.05 11.59 7.36
C SER A 99 19.44 10.63 6.22
N PHE A 100 18.56 10.42 5.26
CA PHE A 100 18.81 9.60 4.07
C PHE A 100 19.21 10.42 2.83
N ALA A 101 19.12 11.74 2.85
CA ALA A 101 19.38 12.60 1.68
C ALA A 101 20.81 12.52 1.14
N GLY A 102 21.79 12.18 2.01
CA GLY A 102 23.19 11.99 1.63
C GLY A 102 23.55 10.60 1.12
N LEU A 103 22.61 9.66 1.14
CA LEU A 103 22.85 8.32 0.64
C LEU A 103 22.71 8.32 -0.89
N SER A 104 23.74 7.82 -1.58
CA SER A 104 23.70 7.71 -3.02
C SER A 104 22.63 6.70 -3.44
N ARG A 105 21.84 7.05 -4.48
CA ARG A 105 20.88 6.12 -5.09
C ARG A 105 21.51 4.80 -5.55
N GLU A 106 22.82 4.78 -5.75
CA GLU A 106 23.59 3.59 -6.13
C GLU A 106 23.59 2.50 -5.06
N LYS A 107 23.29 2.85 -3.80
CA LYS A 107 23.14 1.88 -2.71
C LYS A 107 21.77 1.22 -2.64
N PHE A 108 20.80 1.77 -3.35
CA PHE A 108 19.42 1.31 -3.34
C PHE A 108 19.03 0.82 -4.75
N SER A 109 18.16 -0.16 -4.79
CA SER A 109 17.69 -0.74 -6.02
C SER A 109 17.13 0.32 -6.98
N SER A 110 17.58 0.29 -8.23
CA SER A 110 17.12 1.15 -9.31
C SER A 110 15.90 0.59 -10.05
N ILE A 111 15.17 -0.36 -9.47
CA ILE A 111 13.97 -0.90 -10.08
C ILE A 111 12.99 0.24 -10.29
N SER A 112 12.62 0.45 -11.54
CA SER A 112 11.70 1.51 -11.96
C SER A 112 10.46 1.56 -11.07
N ALA A 113 10.11 2.77 -10.66
CA ALA A 113 8.99 3.00 -9.77
C ALA A 113 7.63 2.65 -10.40
N SER A 114 7.54 2.49 -11.70
CA SER A 114 6.28 2.20 -12.38
C SER A 114 6.29 0.84 -13.04
N LEU A 115 5.32 0.01 -12.67
CA LEU A 115 4.93 -1.12 -13.50
C LEU A 115 4.32 -0.56 -14.79
N PRO A 116 4.49 -1.25 -15.93
CA PRO A 116 3.95 -0.78 -17.22
C PRO A 116 2.42 -0.99 -17.28
N PHE A 117 1.68 -0.24 -16.47
CA PHE A 117 0.24 -0.15 -16.62
C PHE A 117 -0.13 0.89 -17.67
N SER A 118 -0.82 0.47 -18.71
CA SER A 118 -1.50 1.42 -19.59
C SER A 118 -2.78 1.89 -18.89
N ALA A 119 -2.74 3.08 -18.35
CA ALA A 119 -3.97 3.70 -17.88
C ALA A 119 -4.93 3.91 -19.05
N LYS A 120 -6.16 3.42 -18.92
CA LYS A 120 -7.23 3.67 -19.92
C LYS A 120 -7.73 5.11 -19.86
N VAL A 121 -7.39 5.84 -18.82
CA VAL A 121 -7.87 7.19 -18.53
C VAL A 121 -6.69 8.11 -18.28
N ASN A 122 -6.66 9.26 -18.95
CA ASN A 122 -5.67 10.30 -18.67
C ASN A 122 -6.05 11.01 -17.37
N LEU A 123 -5.24 10.85 -16.34
CA LEU A 123 -5.40 11.61 -15.11
C LEU A 123 -5.11 13.11 -15.35
N PRO A 124 -5.86 13.99 -14.69
CA PRO A 124 -5.53 15.40 -14.71
C PRO A 124 -4.17 15.63 -14.05
N THR A 125 -3.26 16.27 -14.78
CA THR A 125 -1.92 16.63 -14.31
C THR A 125 -1.90 17.94 -13.52
N LYS A 126 -3.00 18.68 -13.52
CA LYS A 126 -3.16 19.91 -12.75
C LYS A 126 -4.02 19.60 -11.53
N SER A 127 -3.43 19.79 -10.36
CA SER A 127 -4.19 19.83 -9.12
C SER A 127 -4.78 21.21 -8.88
N PHE A 128 -5.94 21.22 -8.26
CA PHE A 128 -6.49 22.42 -7.64
C PHE A 128 -5.71 22.76 -6.37
N THR A 129 -6.16 23.78 -5.67
CA THR A 129 -5.54 24.20 -4.41
C THR A 129 -5.65 23.15 -3.31
N GLU A 130 -6.62 22.26 -3.40
CA GLU A 130 -6.86 21.19 -2.43
C GLU A 130 -7.12 19.86 -3.12
N GLU A 131 -6.52 18.80 -2.60
CA GLU A 131 -6.76 17.43 -3.00
C GLU A 131 -7.10 16.56 -1.79
N ILE A 132 -7.87 15.49 -2.02
CA ILE A 132 -8.21 14.53 -0.99
C ILE A 132 -7.74 13.15 -1.46
N TRP A 133 -6.92 12.51 -0.66
CA TRP A 133 -6.40 11.18 -0.91
C TRP A 133 -6.83 10.22 0.19
N ILE A 134 -7.47 9.11 -0.18
CA ILE A 134 -7.96 8.13 0.79
C ILE A 134 -7.48 6.73 0.41
N ASN A 135 -6.85 6.05 1.36
CA ASN A 135 -6.71 4.60 1.29
C ASN A 135 -7.90 3.92 1.96
N LEU A 136 -8.46 2.93 1.28
CA LEU A 136 -9.52 2.08 1.81
C LEU A 136 -8.95 0.72 2.20
N THR A 137 -9.24 0.30 3.43
CA THR A 137 -8.93 -1.05 3.90
C THR A 137 -10.22 -1.80 4.27
N SER A 138 -10.09 -3.01 4.82
CA SER A 138 -11.25 -3.79 5.23
C SER A 138 -12.13 -3.02 6.23
N PRO A 139 -13.46 -3.08 6.11
CA PRO A 139 -14.28 -3.81 5.15
C PRO A 139 -14.71 -2.96 3.93
N LEU A 140 -14.10 -1.81 3.67
CA LEU A 140 -14.63 -0.81 2.73
C LEU A 140 -14.36 -1.13 1.25
N LYS A 141 -13.34 -1.91 0.94
CA LYS A 141 -12.85 -2.15 -0.44
C LYS A 141 -13.92 -2.62 -1.43
N HIS A 142 -14.97 -3.31 -0.95
CA HIS A 142 -16.05 -3.85 -1.80
C HIS A 142 -17.32 -3.01 -1.80
N GLN A 143 -17.33 -1.91 -1.05
CA GLN A 143 -18.55 -1.15 -0.81
C GLN A 143 -18.75 -0.01 -1.80
N LEU A 144 -17.68 0.40 -2.51
CA LEU A 144 -17.79 1.48 -3.49
C LEU A 144 -18.40 0.92 -4.79
N LYS A 145 -19.64 1.30 -5.06
CA LYS A 145 -20.39 0.98 -6.28
C LYS A 145 -21.03 2.26 -6.79
N SER A 146 -20.27 3.09 -7.46
CA SER A 146 -20.77 4.39 -7.92
C SER A 146 -20.21 4.73 -9.29
N GLU A 147 -21.09 4.99 -10.24
CA GLU A 147 -20.75 5.49 -11.56
C GLU A 147 -20.22 6.94 -11.54
N ALA A 148 -20.37 7.64 -10.40
CA ALA A 148 -19.81 8.97 -10.21
C ALA A 148 -18.32 8.96 -9.87
N VAL A 149 -17.74 7.78 -9.66
CA VAL A 149 -16.31 7.61 -9.40
C VAL A 149 -15.65 7.02 -10.65
N VAL A 150 -14.64 7.71 -11.18
CA VAL A 150 -13.93 7.25 -12.37
C VAL A 150 -12.94 6.16 -11.99
N ASP A 151 -13.12 4.98 -12.54
CA ASP A 151 -12.22 3.85 -12.37
C ASP A 151 -10.97 4.02 -13.21
N PHE A 152 -9.81 4.01 -12.56
CA PHE A 152 -8.53 4.24 -13.22
C PHE A 152 -7.88 2.95 -13.76
N ASN A 153 -7.97 1.85 -13.03
CA ASN A 153 -7.23 0.62 -13.33
C ASN A 153 -8.06 -0.66 -13.24
N GLU A 154 -9.29 -0.61 -13.70
CA GLU A 154 -10.21 -1.78 -13.71
C GLU A 154 -10.56 -2.29 -12.29
N SER A 155 -10.47 -1.43 -11.27
CA SER A 155 -10.87 -1.78 -9.91
C SER A 155 -12.35 -2.19 -9.79
N SER A 156 -13.18 -1.72 -10.71
CA SER A 156 -14.58 -2.15 -10.86
C SER A 156 -14.71 -3.60 -11.36
N LEU A 157 -13.82 -4.03 -12.27
CA LEU A 157 -13.82 -5.41 -12.79
C LEU A 157 -13.49 -6.42 -11.69
N ILE A 158 -12.56 -6.09 -10.82
CA ILE A 158 -12.19 -6.93 -9.67
C ILE A 158 -13.08 -6.71 -8.44
N GLU A 159 -14.07 -5.81 -8.54
CA GLU A 159 -14.98 -5.43 -7.46
C GLU A 159 -14.25 -5.04 -6.16
N SER A 160 -13.18 -4.31 -6.29
CA SER A 160 -12.37 -3.90 -5.15
C SER A 160 -11.65 -2.59 -5.41
N VAL A 161 -11.87 -1.61 -4.55
CA VAL A 161 -11.20 -0.31 -4.54
C VAL A 161 -10.42 -0.16 -3.25
N ASN A 162 -9.13 0.20 -3.32
CA ASN A 162 -8.34 0.48 -2.14
C ASN A 162 -7.80 1.90 -2.08
N THR A 163 -7.99 2.70 -3.13
CA THR A 163 -7.48 4.06 -3.21
C THR A 163 -8.46 4.99 -3.90
N LEU A 164 -8.62 6.18 -3.32
CA LEU A 164 -9.41 7.26 -3.88
C LEU A 164 -8.59 8.55 -3.98
N ARG A 165 -8.87 9.36 -4.99
CA ARG A 165 -8.39 10.72 -5.15
C ARG A 165 -9.54 11.64 -5.55
N TRP A 166 -9.70 12.74 -4.83
CA TRP A 166 -10.47 13.90 -5.26
C TRP A 166 -9.50 14.96 -5.74
N ASP A 167 -9.62 15.36 -7.00
CA ASP A 167 -8.72 16.31 -7.65
C ASP A 167 -9.26 17.74 -7.72
N GLY A 168 -10.40 17.99 -7.04
CA GLY A 168 -11.13 19.23 -7.06
C GLY A 168 -12.35 19.22 -8.00
N PHE A 169 -12.47 18.24 -8.91
CA PHE A 169 -13.59 18.09 -9.83
C PHE A 169 -14.36 16.78 -9.66
N GLY A 170 -13.66 15.70 -9.39
CA GLY A 170 -14.27 14.39 -9.33
C GLY A 170 -13.47 13.40 -8.52
N TRP A 171 -14.13 12.30 -8.18
CA TRP A 171 -13.50 11.17 -7.54
C TRP A 171 -12.92 10.20 -8.57
N TRP A 172 -11.70 9.80 -8.33
CA TRP A 172 -10.99 8.76 -9.05
C TRP A 172 -10.74 7.59 -8.10
N SER A 173 -10.87 6.38 -8.62
CA SER A 173 -10.60 5.16 -7.85
C SER A 173 -9.57 4.28 -8.52
N SER A 174 -8.84 3.53 -7.70
CA SER A 174 -7.97 2.46 -8.16
C SER A 174 -7.87 1.34 -7.12
N ASN A 175 -7.26 0.23 -7.55
CA ASN A 175 -6.78 -0.79 -6.62
C ASN A 175 -5.32 -1.11 -6.94
N VAL A 176 -4.44 -0.87 -5.99
CA VAL A 176 -3.00 -1.08 -6.12
C VAL A 176 -2.48 -2.27 -5.29
N ASP A 177 -3.37 -3.08 -4.72
CA ASP A 177 -2.94 -4.25 -3.93
C ASP A 177 -2.09 -5.19 -4.81
N GLY A 178 -2.57 -5.50 -6.00
CA GLY A 178 -1.87 -6.40 -6.93
C GLY A 178 -0.58 -5.82 -7.50
N SER A 179 -0.58 -4.55 -7.87
CA SER A 179 0.65 -3.90 -8.34
C SER A 179 1.69 -3.80 -7.23
N GLY A 180 1.25 -3.61 -5.97
CA GLY A 180 2.13 -3.69 -4.81
C GLY A 180 2.80 -5.05 -4.65
N VAL A 181 2.03 -6.15 -4.75
CA VAL A 181 2.58 -7.52 -4.71
C VAL A 181 3.55 -7.76 -5.87
N ALA A 182 3.18 -7.37 -7.08
CA ALA A 182 4.03 -7.54 -8.25
C ALA A 182 5.36 -6.76 -8.13
N ARG A 183 5.31 -5.54 -7.59
CA ARG A 183 6.52 -4.75 -7.33
C ARG A 183 7.44 -5.42 -6.31
N VAL A 184 6.87 -5.97 -5.23
CA VAL A 184 7.66 -6.72 -4.25
C VAL A 184 8.29 -7.94 -4.90
N ALA A 185 7.52 -8.74 -5.62
CA ALA A 185 8.03 -9.92 -6.31
C ALA A 185 9.18 -9.58 -7.27
N GLN A 186 9.03 -8.54 -8.08
CA GLN A 186 10.08 -8.07 -9.00
C GLN A 186 11.32 -7.55 -8.26
N TYR A 187 11.14 -6.88 -7.13
CA TYR A 187 12.27 -6.44 -6.30
C TYR A 187 13.11 -7.63 -5.83
N PHE A 188 12.47 -8.74 -5.48
CA PHE A 188 13.14 -9.99 -5.10
C PHE A 188 13.54 -10.88 -6.29
N GLY A 189 13.47 -10.37 -7.52
CA GLY A 189 13.99 -11.04 -8.71
C GLY A 189 13.02 -12.02 -9.38
N ILE A 190 11.73 -11.97 -9.06
CA ILE A 190 10.72 -12.80 -9.73
C ILE A 190 10.36 -12.19 -11.09
N GLU A 191 10.66 -12.92 -12.15
CA GLU A 191 10.40 -12.53 -13.55
C GLU A 191 8.96 -12.89 -13.96
N ILE A 192 7.98 -12.07 -13.54
CA ILE A 192 6.55 -12.35 -13.76
C ILE A 192 6.24 -12.52 -15.25
N SER A 193 6.80 -11.67 -16.10
CA SER A 193 6.60 -11.69 -17.55
C SER A 193 7.13 -12.97 -18.25
N GLN A 194 7.96 -13.75 -17.57
CA GLN A 194 8.45 -15.05 -18.05
C GLN A 194 7.53 -16.21 -17.63
N GLY A 195 6.35 -15.88 -17.09
CA GLY A 195 5.36 -16.88 -16.71
C GLY A 195 5.53 -17.43 -15.30
N ALA A 196 6.18 -16.67 -14.39
CA ALA A 196 6.31 -17.06 -13.00
C ALA A 196 4.95 -17.40 -12.37
N VAL A 197 4.94 -18.41 -11.53
CA VAL A 197 3.74 -18.98 -10.91
C VAL A 197 3.51 -18.36 -9.56
N LEU A 198 2.36 -17.66 -9.40
CA LEU A 198 1.86 -17.18 -8.12
C LEU A 198 0.99 -18.26 -7.47
N GLY A 199 1.34 -18.70 -6.28
CA GLY A 199 0.45 -19.43 -5.37
C GLY A 199 -0.32 -18.44 -4.50
N ILE A 200 -1.66 -18.51 -4.50
CA ILE A 200 -2.49 -17.57 -3.75
C ILE A 200 -3.52 -18.29 -2.90
N ILE A 201 -3.64 -17.86 -1.64
CA ILE A 201 -4.73 -18.23 -0.74
C ILE A 201 -5.54 -16.98 -0.40
N GLY A 202 -6.88 -17.09 -0.53
CA GLY A 202 -7.83 -16.01 -0.25
C GLY A 202 -8.61 -15.56 -1.47
N GLY A 203 -9.77 -14.94 -1.27
CA GLY A 203 -10.66 -14.43 -2.32
C GLY A 203 -11.17 -13.03 -2.04
N GLY A 204 -10.51 -12.30 -1.12
CA GLY A 204 -10.82 -10.90 -0.83
C GLY A 204 -10.27 -9.93 -1.89
N GLY A 205 -10.50 -8.64 -1.69
CA GLY A 205 -10.09 -7.61 -2.65
C GLY A 205 -8.61 -7.61 -2.99
N ALA A 206 -7.74 -7.83 -2.01
CA ALA A 206 -6.29 -7.91 -2.25
C ALA A 206 -5.93 -9.15 -3.08
N ALA A 207 -6.54 -10.31 -2.79
CA ALA A 207 -6.31 -11.53 -3.57
C ALA A 207 -6.77 -11.36 -5.03
N ARG A 208 -7.96 -10.77 -5.24
CA ARG A 208 -8.49 -10.49 -6.59
C ARG A 208 -7.56 -9.57 -7.37
N SER A 209 -7.17 -8.46 -6.78
CA SER A 209 -6.24 -7.51 -7.38
C SER A 209 -4.90 -8.15 -7.73
N THR A 210 -4.38 -8.98 -6.82
CA THR A 210 -3.10 -9.66 -7.02
C THR A 210 -3.18 -10.66 -8.17
N ALA A 211 -4.19 -11.51 -8.21
CA ALA A 211 -4.38 -12.48 -9.27
C ALA A 211 -4.55 -11.80 -10.64
N HIS A 212 -5.37 -10.75 -10.70
CA HIS A 212 -5.61 -9.98 -11.91
C HIS A 212 -4.32 -9.34 -12.43
N THR A 213 -3.62 -8.59 -11.58
CA THR A 213 -2.36 -7.93 -11.95
C THR A 213 -1.30 -8.92 -12.38
N TRP A 214 -1.16 -10.04 -11.67
CA TRP A 214 -0.17 -11.06 -12.00
C TRP A 214 -0.37 -11.64 -13.40
N GLN A 215 -1.62 -11.95 -13.76
CA GLN A 215 -1.97 -12.42 -15.10
C GLN A 215 -1.78 -11.34 -16.17
N GLN A 216 -2.12 -10.10 -15.90
CA GLN A 216 -1.87 -8.99 -16.83
C GLN A 216 -0.38 -8.81 -17.15
N LEU A 217 0.50 -9.10 -16.19
CA LEU A 217 1.95 -9.06 -16.36
C LEU A 217 2.54 -10.31 -17.03
N GLY A 218 1.72 -11.28 -17.42
CA GLY A 218 2.12 -12.50 -18.11
C GLY A 218 2.43 -13.68 -17.19
N GLY A 219 2.24 -13.54 -15.87
CA GLY A 219 2.41 -14.62 -14.92
C GLY A 219 1.24 -15.60 -14.88
N LYS A 220 1.44 -16.71 -14.20
CA LYS A 220 0.45 -17.76 -14.00
C LYS A 220 -0.06 -17.71 -12.54
N VAL A 221 -1.34 -18.05 -12.33
CA VAL A 221 -1.95 -18.02 -10.99
C VAL A 221 -2.47 -19.40 -10.63
N LYS A 222 -2.05 -19.93 -9.48
CA LYS A 222 -2.58 -21.13 -8.83
C LYS A 222 -3.40 -20.70 -7.62
N ILE A 223 -4.70 -21.01 -7.62
CA ILE A 223 -5.59 -20.81 -6.48
C ILE A 223 -5.43 -22.01 -5.55
N LEU A 224 -4.86 -21.77 -4.37
CA LEU A 224 -4.50 -22.84 -3.41
C LEU A 224 -5.52 -22.96 -2.27
N GLY A 225 -6.63 -22.22 -2.35
CA GLY A 225 -7.72 -22.24 -1.39
C GLY A 225 -8.05 -20.83 -0.87
N GLY A 226 -8.82 -20.76 0.20
CA GLY A 226 -9.20 -19.51 0.85
C GLY A 226 -10.59 -19.58 1.48
N LYS A 227 -10.88 -18.64 2.39
CA LYS A 227 -12.20 -18.50 3.03
C LYS A 227 -13.29 -18.02 2.07
N ARG A 228 -12.89 -17.38 0.98
CA ARG A 228 -13.76 -16.95 -0.13
C ARG A 228 -13.23 -17.55 -1.41
N ASP A 229 -14.13 -17.94 -2.30
CA ASP A 229 -13.72 -18.45 -3.60
C ASP A 229 -13.23 -17.32 -4.49
N LEU A 230 -12.11 -17.56 -5.16
CA LEU A 230 -11.53 -16.66 -6.15
C LEU A 230 -11.84 -17.14 -7.58
N SER A 231 -12.23 -18.41 -7.76
CA SER A 231 -12.45 -19.03 -9.08
C SER A 231 -13.71 -18.53 -9.79
N ASP A 232 -14.64 -17.87 -9.09
CA ASP A 232 -15.93 -17.42 -9.64
C ASP A 232 -15.83 -16.22 -10.62
N PHE A 233 -14.61 -15.65 -10.79
CA PHE A 233 -14.41 -14.50 -11.66
C PHE A 233 -14.06 -14.92 -13.09
N GLU A 234 -14.87 -14.50 -14.07
CA GLU A 234 -14.68 -14.82 -15.50
C GLU A 234 -13.34 -14.34 -16.08
N TRP A 235 -12.79 -13.22 -15.53
CA TRP A 235 -11.51 -12.69 -15.96
C TRP A 235 -10.32 -13.54 -15.49
N LEU A 236 -10.50 -14.36 -14.45
CA LEU A 236 -9.43 -15.19 -13.90
C LEU A 236 -9.31 -16.50 -14.68
N LYS A 237 -8.10 -16.76 -15.13
CA LYS A 237 -7.72 -18.02 -15.83
C LYS A 237 -6.71 -18.76 -14.97
N PRO A 238 -7.15 -19.51 -13.95
CA PRO A 238 -6.23 -20.21 -13.07
C PRO A 238 -5.48 -21.29 -13.84
N THR A 239 -4.23 -21.50 -13.48
CA THR A 239 -3.43 -22.61 -13.98
C THR A 239 -3.88 -23.90 -13.30
N GLU A 240 -3.99 -25.00 -14.05
CA GLU A 240 -4.33 -26.32 -13.50
C GLU A 240 -3.36 -26.74 -12.40
N LEU A 241 -3.93 -27.31 -11.34
CA LEU A 241 -3.17 -27.82 -10.19
C LEU A 241 -2.70 -29.26 -10.45
N ASN A 242 -1.68 -29.41 -11.31
CA ASN A 242 -0.98 -30.70 -11.42
C ASN A 242 -0.04 -30.94 -10.21
N ASP A 243 0.37 -29.89 -9.57
CA ASP A 243 1.19 -29.84 -8.36
C ASP A 243 0.86 -28.56 -7.56
N ARG A 244 1.40 -28.46 -6.35
CA ARG A 244 1.26 -27.26 -5.52
C ARG A 244 2.58 -26.49 -5.40
N VAL A 245 3.34 -26.44 -6.50
CA VAL A 245 4.61 -25.71 -6.61
C VAL A 245 4.36 -24.31 -7.16
N CYS A 246 4.98 -23.28 -6.58
CA CYS A 246 4.91 -21.90 -7.04
C CYS A 246 6.22 -21.15 -6.82
N ASP A 247 6.45 -20.13 -7.65
CA ASP A 247 7.65 -19.28 -7.56
C ASP A 247 7.48 -18.16 -6.51
N PHE A 248 6.26 -17.71 -6.30
CA PHE A 248 5.91 -16.70 -5.33
C PHE A 248 4.61 -17.08 -4.65
N PHE A 249 4.55 -16.93 -3.32
CA PHE A 249 3.38 -17.31 -2.54
C PHE A 249 2.88 -16.18 -1.67
N VAL A 250 1.56 -16.02 -1.60
CA VAL A 250 0.93 -15.09 -0.67
C VAL A 250 -0.37 -15.68 -0.11
N ASN A 251 -0.51 -15.61 1.23
CA ASN A 251 -1.73 -15.95 1.91
C ASN A 251 -2.39 -14.68 2.48
N PHE A 252 -3.59 -14.35 1.98
CA PHE A 252 -4.34 -13.18 2.43
C PHE A 252 -5.31 -13.48 3.57
N ASP A 253 -5.52 -14.75 3.89
CA ASP A 253 -6.43 -15.17 4.96
C ASP A 253 -5.74 -15.30 6.33
N ASP A 254 -4.48 -15.75 6.30
CA ASP A 254 -3.62 -15.88 7.48
C ASP A 254 -2.13 -15.80 7.10
N ASP A 255 -1.23 -16.08 8.08
CA ASP A 255 0.21 -15.98 7.89
C ASP A 255 0.88 -17.35 7.75
N ILE A 256 0.11 -18.40 7.43
CA ILE A 256 0.57 -19.78 7.38
C ILE A 256 0.82 -20.16 5.92
N VAL A 257 1.96 -20.80 5.67
CA VAL A 257 2.21 -21.56 4.45
C VAL A 257 1.81 -23.00 4.75
N PRO A 258 0.80 -23.58 4.06
CA PRO A 258 0.46 -24.99 4.24
C PRO A 258 1.61 -25.92 3.87
N ASP A 259 1.79 -27.00 4.64
CA ASP A 259 2.90 -27.95 4.48
C ASP A 259 2.95 -28.65 3.11
N ASP A 260 1.82 -28.69 2.41
CA ASP A 260 1.67 -29.31 1.10
C ASP A 260 1.92 -28.34 -0.07
N ILE A 261 2.36 -27.10 0.21
CA ILE A 261 2.74 -26.11 -0.79
C ILE A 261 4.26 -25.98 -0.84
N GLU A 262 4.83 -26.20 -2.01
CA GLU A 262 6.25 -25.99 -2.27
C GLU A 262 6.46 -24.61 -2.89
N VAL A 263 7.25 -23.76 -2.23
CA VAL A 263 7.61 -22.44 -2.73
C VAL A 263 9.08 -22.45 -3.15
N THR A 264 9.33 -22.30 -4.45
CA THR A 264 10.70 -22.32 -5.01
C THR A 264 11.41 -20.98 -4.91
N GLY A 265 10.65 -19.90 -4.73
CA GLY A 265 11.17 -18.55 -4.60
C GLY A 265 10.84 -17.95 -3.24
N PHE A 266 9.87 -17.04 -3.20
CA PHE A 266 9.62 -16.24 -1.99
C PHE A 266 8.18 -16.35 -1.47
N VAL A 267 8.07 -16.24 -0.14
CA VAL A 267 6.80 -16.10 0.57
C VAL A 267 6.62 -14.64 0.98
N LEU A 268 5.50 -14.03 0.60
CA LEU A 268 5.10 -12.72 1.05
C LEU A 268 4.05 -12.83 2.16
N ASN A 269 4.36 -12.29 3.32
CA ASN A 269 3.37 -12.12 4.36
C ASN A 269 2.48 -10.91 4.05
N SER A 270 1.16 -11.10 4.01
CA SER A 270 0.22 -10.00 3.73
C SER A 270 0.04 -9.04 4.91
N LYS A 271 0.52 -9.45 6.08
CA LYS A 271 0.46 -8.68 7.32
C LYS A 271 1.86 -8.33 7.80
N TYR A 272 1.94 -7.33 8.64
CA TYR A 272 3.16 -6.97 9.33
C TYR A 272 2.98 -7.07 10.84
N HIS A 273 3.99 -7.63 11.51
CA HIS A 273 3.97 -7.89 12.94
C HIS A 273 4.87 -6.91 13.69
N ASN A 274 4.70 -6.85 15.00
CA ASN A 274 5.56 -6.04 15.83
C ASN A 274 7.00 -6.58 15.79
N VAL A 275 7.95 -5.71 15.45
CA VAL A 275 9.38 -5.99 15.47
C VAL A 275 10.00 -5.21 16.62
N SER A 276 10.72 -5.89 17.50
CA SER A 276 11.42 -5.32 18.64
C SER A 276 12.93 -5.32 18.39
N GLY A 277 13.69 -4.64 19.23
CA GLY A 277 15.15 -4.54 19.14
C GLY A 277 15.64 -3.23 18.55
N GLU A 278 16.95 -3.13 18.38
CA GLU A 278 17.60 -2.00 17.77
C GLU A 278 17.31 -1.90 16.27
N HIS A 279 17.73 -0.82 15.63
CA HIS A 279 17.45 -0.59 14.21
C HIS A 279 17.92 -1.74 13.32
N GLU A 280 19.11 -2.28 13.56
CA GLU A 280 19.68 -3.37 12.77
C GLU A 280 18.88 -4.68 12.92
N ASP A 281 18.43 -5.00 14.14
CA ASP A 281 17.58 -6.17 14.39
C ASP A 281 16.24 -6.04 13.67
N ARG A 282 15.69 -4.84 13.65
CA ARG A 282 14.42 -4.53 12.95
C ARG A 282 14.57 -4.67 11.44
N VAL A 283 15.68 -4.17 10.88
CA VAL A 283 15.99 -4.35 9.45
C VAL A 283 16.10 -5.82 9.11
N ALA A 284 16.87 -6.60 9.89
CA ALA A 284 17.06 -8.02 9.67
C ALA A 284 15.74 -8.80 9.72
N ALA A 285 14.87 -8.49 10.68
CA ALA A 285 13.56 -9.14 10.80
C ALA A 285 12.60 -8.84 9.64
N VAL A 286 12.71 -7.65 9.03
CA VAL A 286 11.86 -7.23 7.91
C VAL A 286 12.39 -7.74 6.57
N THR A 287 13.69 -8.07 6.47
CA THR A 287 14.36 -8.56 5.25
C THR A 287 14.72 -10.06 5.29
N GLY A 288 14.06 -10.84 6.16
CA GLY A 288 14.29 -12.29 6.31
C GLY A 288 13.81 -13.15 5.14
N GLU A 289 13.84 -14.47 5.30
CA GLU A 289 13.42 -15.44 4.29
C GLU A 289 11.94 -15.29 3.89
N VAL A 290 11.10 -14.88 4.84
CA VAL A 290 9.70 -14.49 4.58
C VAL A 290 9.65 -12.97 4.45
N ILE A 291 9.16 -12.50 3.32
CA ILE A 291 9.03 -11.07 3.05
C ILE A 291 7.93 -10.50 3.95
N ASP A 292 8.28 -9.56 4.80
CA ASP A 292 7.34 -8.92 5.74
C ASP A 292 6.32 -8.03 5.02
N GLY A 293 5.12 -7.94 5.56
CA GLY A 293 4.02 -7.14 4.97
C GLY A 293 4.30 -5.64 4.85
N ARG A 294 5.34 -5.11 5.51
CA ARG A 294 5.77 -3.71 5.31
C ARG A 294 6.24 -3.46 3.89
N TRP A 295 6.86 -4.47 3.25
CA TRP A 295 7.25 -4.40 1.85
C TRP A 295 6.04 -4.20 0.95
N LEU A 296 4.97 -4.99 1.19
CA LEU A 296 3.72 -4.84 0.46
C LEU A 296 3.10 -3.46 0.69
N LEU A 297 3.03 -3.02 1.93
CA LEU A 297 2.45 -1.73 2.26
C LEU A 297 3.23 -0.56 1.64
N ALA A 298 4.55 -0.59 1.71
CA ALA A 298 5.41 0.42 1.08
C ALA A 298 5.27 0.42 -0.45
N ALA A 299 5.24 -0.76 -1.07
CA ALA A 299 5.02 -0.90 -2.49
C ALA A 299 3.65 -0.35 -2.93
N GLN A 300 2.58 -0.66 -2.19
CA GLN A 300 1.25 -0.10 -2.44
C GLN A 300 1.23 1.44 -2.37
N HIS A 301 1.97 2.03 -1.43
CA HIS A 301 2.11 3.48 -1.37
C HIS A 301 2.83 4.04 -2.60
N LEU A 302 3.94 3.45 -3.02
CA LEU A 302 4.64 3.88 -4.24
C LEU A 302 3.74 3.77 -5.48
N GLU A 303 2.95 2.69 -5.58
CA GLU A 303 1.99 2.51 -6.67
C GLU A 303 0.87 3.58 -6.63
N ASN A 304 0.33 3.90 -5.45
CA ASN A 304 -0.64 4.98 -5.31
C ASN A 304 -0.10 6.33 -5.80
N TRP A 305 1.13 6.64 -5.42
CA TRP A 305 1.79 7.86 -5.84
C TRP A 305 2.03 7.91 -7.34
N SER A 306 2.55 6.83 -7.91
CA SER A 306 2.92 6.77 -9.32
C SER A 306 1.72 6.65 -10.26
N GLN A 307 0.62 6.04 -9.81
CA GLN A 307 -0.53 5.78 -10.67
C GLN A 307 -1.63 6.80 -10.50
N LEU A 308 -1.95 7.22 -9.27
CA LEU A 308 -3.16 7.96 -9.00
C LEU A 308 -2.93 9.32 -8.33
N TRP A 309 -2.15 9.39 -7.26
CA TRP A 309 -2.07 10.59 -6.43
C TRP A 309 -1.21 11.68 -7.05
N ALA A 310 -0.02 11.35 -7.52
CA ALA A 310 0.89 12.32 -8.11
C ALA A 310 1.76 11.70 -9.23
N PRO A 311 1.14 11.18 -10.30
CA PRO A 311 1.86 10.48 -11.38
C PRO A 311 2.90 11.35 -12.07
N GLN A 312 2.73 12.68 -12.07
CA GLN A 312 3.70 13.64 -12.61
C GLN A 312 5.03 13.67 -11.82
N HIS A 313 5.09 13.04 -10.66
CA HIS A 313 6.27 12.95 -9.80
C HIS A 313 6.77 11.52 -9.61
N ALA A 314 6.32 10.59 -10.44
CA ALA A 314 6.66 9.16 -10.33
C ALA A 314 8.18 8.91 -10.35
N ASP A 315 8.91 9.66 -11.16
CA ASP A 315 10.38 9.55 -11.28
C ASP A 315 11.14 10.08 -10.05
N LEU A 316 10.47 10.80 -9.16
CA LEU A 316 11.04 11.36 -7.93
C LEU A 316 10.77 10.48 -6.71
N LEU A 317 10.02 9.40 -6.85
CA LEU A 317 9.69 8.51 -5.74
C LEU A 317 10.95 7.81 -5.19
N PRO A 318 10.99 7.52 -3.89
CA PRO A 318 12.10 6.76 -3.32
C PRO A 318 12.10 5.33 -3.87
N PRO A 319 13.27 4.69 -3.98
CA PRO A 319 13.36 3.24 -4.15
C PRO A 319 12.64 2.52 -3.01
N LEU A 320 12.13 1.30 -3.27
CA LEU A 320 11.32 0.56 -2.32
C LEU A 320 12.08 0.22 -1.03
N ASP A 321 13.33 -0.22 -1.15
CA ASP A 321 14.20 -0.55 -0.03
C ASP A 321 14.59 0.69 0.80
N LEU A 322 14.78 1.83 0.17
CA LEU A 322 14.97 3.10 0.87
C LEU A 322 13.72 3.48 1.67
N LEU A 323 12.53 3.31 1.08
CA LEU A 323 11.27 3.59 1.78
C LEU A 323 11.07 2.67 2.99
N ILE A 324 11.42 1.38 2.86
CA ILE A 324 11.43 0.43 3.98
C ILE A 324 12.39 0.90 5.09
N SER A 325 13.59 1.32 4.74
CA SER A 325 14.57 1.80 5.72
C SER A 325 14.06 3.03 6.48
N MET A 326 13.46 3.99 5.79
CA MET A 326 12.83 5.16 6.42
C MET A 326 11.63 4.76 7.31
N LEU A 327 10.82 3.79 6.88
CA LEU A 327 9.70 3.30 7.67
C LEU A 327 10.17 2.64 8.98
N ILE A 328 11.22 1.83 8.93
CA ILE A 328 11.79 1.18 10.13
C ILE A 328 12.30 2.23 11.13
N VAL A 329 12.95 3.29 10.66
CA VAL A 329 13.37 4.41 11.53
C VAL A 329 12.16 5.09 12.18
N ALA A 330 11.10 5.34 11.40
CA ALA A 330 9.87 5.93 11.95
C ALA A 330 9.21 5.03 13.00
N GLU A 331 9.18 3.71 12.79
CA GLU A 331 8.67 2.74 13.77
C GLU A 331 9.55 2.66 15.03
N SER A 332 10.87 2.79 14.88
CA SER A 332 11.79 2.86 16.02
C SER A 332 11.53 4.11 16.86
N THR A 333 11.26 5.24 16.20
CA THR A 333 10.85 6.48 16.87
C THR A 333 9.52 6.30 17.60
N LEU A 334 8.52 5.66 17.00
CA LEU A 334 7.27 5.30 17.67
C LEU A 334 7.51 4.44 18.92
N ALA A 335 8.39 3.47 18.83
CA ALA A 335 8.70 2.56 19.94
C ALA A 335 9.44 3.26 21.09
N SER A 336 10.30 4.26 20.81
CA SER A 336 11.04 5.00 21.84
C SER A 336 10.18 5.87 22.76
N TYR A 337 8.95 6.18 22.33
CA TYR A 337 7.97 6.93 23.13
C TYR A 337 6.99 6.04 23.92
N SER A 338 7.16 4.73 23.83
CA SER A 338 6.33 3.75 24.52
C SER A 338 6.98 3.27 25.81
#